data_ca29ec7e23c0425c64b45f0dcfee58f0
#
_entry.id   ca29ec7e23c0425c64b45f0dcfee58f0
#
_cell.length_a   1.000
_cell.length_b   1.000
_cell.length_c   1.000
_cell.angle_alpha   90.00
_cell.angle_beta   90.00
_cell.angle_gamma   90.00
#
_symmetry.space_group_name_H-M   'P 1'
#
loop_
_entity.id
_entity.type
_entity.pdbx_description
1 polymer ?
#
loop_
_entity_poly.entity_id
_entity_poly.type
_entity_poly.pdbx_seq_one_letter_code
_entity_poly.pdbx_strand_id
1 'polypeptide(L)'
;MTHTINERVGRLRSWMEENGFTAFVFPSSDPHNSEYVADHWKSREWISGFSGSAGTAVVTLEHAALWTDSRYFIAAEKELNGTGFQLMKLRVEGTPSVSEWLASELSTYEKAVVGLDGNVNSFAEVAAMEQELATKGNITVRTDADPMAELWTDRPVIPDNMVSLHPLEYSGESTSSKVSRVRKQLLDCGADGLLVTALDEIAWVLNLRGSDVHCNPVFVSYLLISPENITLYINNVKLPDDVKAYLMSEHIDVQAYESVVEGLRLYAGKSLLVDMSSTNYSLASAVPFEKVCSGVSPIASMKAVKNKVEQDGFRAAMLRDGVAVVKFLAWLKSAVEAGGQTEISLDERLTALRAEQPKFKGISFDTIVGYEAHGAIVHYEATPETDIPVQPHGLVLIDSGAQYLDGTTDITRTIALGELSEEQRRVYTLVLKGHIQLDRCRFPAGACGSQIDALARAPMWREGYNYMHGTGHGVGSYLNVHEGPHQIRMEWRPAPLQAGMTVTNEPGIYLEGKFGVRIENTLLIVPAESTAFGDFLKFETLTLAPIDTAPIVLEMLSTEEREWLNNYHHRVYESLSPYLEGNEKEWLRKATLPI
;
A
#
# COMPACT_ATOMS: atom_id res chain seq x y z
N MET A 1 -3.88 -30.45 -13.54
CA MET A 1 -4.66 -30.70 -12.30
C MET A 1 -4.18 -29.70 -11.26
N THR A 2 -5.08 -28.93 -10.70
CA THR A 2 -4.75 -27.98 -9.61
C THR A 2 -4.47 -28.81 -8.36
N HIS A 3 -3.24 -28.76 -7.84
CA HIS A 3 -2.90 -29.45 -6.60
C HIS A 3 -3.51 -28.72 -5.39
N THR A 4 -3.96 -29.49 -4.39
CA THR A 4 -4.38 -28.91 -3.10
C THR A 4 -3.16 -28.32 -2.37
N ILE A 5 -3.40 -27.45 -1.39
CA ILE A 5 -2.32 -26.87 -0.58
C ILE A 5 -1.49 -27.97 0.11
N ASN A 6 -2.13 -28.97 0.66
CA ASN A 6 -1.44 -30.10 1.30
C ASN A 6 -0.55 -30.89 0.31
N GLU A 7 -0.98 -31.06 -0.94
CA GLU A 7 -0.16 -31.68 -1.99
C GLU A 7 1.04 -30.79 -2.37
N ARG A 8 0.84 -29.48 -2.47
CA ARG A 8 1.94 -28.51 -2.74
C ARG A 8 2.98 -28.55 -1.63
N VAL A 9 2.55 -28.52 -0.36
CA VAL A 9 3.43 -28.64 0.80
C VAL A 9 4.18 -29.97 0.81
N GLY A 10 3.49 -31.08 0.49
CA GLY A 10 4.12 -32.41 0.39
C GLY A 10 5.22 -32.46 -0.69
N ARG A 11 4.96 -31.88 -1.87
CA ARG A 11 5.97 -31.77 -2.95
C ARG A 11 7.14 -30.88 -2.54
N LEU A 12 6.88 -29.76 -1.85
CA LEU A 12 7.94 -28.89 -1.34
C LEU A 12 8.83 -29.64 -0.34
N ARG A 13 8.26 -30.39 0.58
CA ARG A 13 9.02 -31.21 1.56
C ARG A 13 9.93 -32.20 0.88
N SER A 14 9.43 -32.93 -0.12
CA SER A 14 10.27 -33.86 -0.92
C SER A 14 11.41 -33.14 -1.62
N TRP A 15 11.13 -31.99 -2.24
CA TRP A 15 12.15 -31.16 -2.87
C TRP A 15 13.19 -30.65 -1.85
N MET A 16 12.73 -30.24 -0.65
CA MET A 16 13.62 -29.81 0.44
C MET A 16 14.56 -30.92 0.88
N GLU A 17 14.07 -32.16 1.08
CA GLU A 17 14.89 -33.30 1.43
C GLU A 17 15.95 -33.62 0.36
N GLU A 18 15.55 -33.60 -0.92
CA GLU A 18 16.45 -33.85 -2.05
C GLU A 18 17.54 -32.76 -2.20
N ASN A 19 17.24 -31.51 -1.83
CA ASN A 19 18.15 -30.36 -1.95
C ASN A 19 18.85 -29.98 -0.63
N GLY A 20 18.62 -30.74 0.45
CA GLY A 20 19.29 -30.57 1.74
C GLY A 20 18.81 -29.36 2.54
N PHE A 21 17.53 -29.00 2.43
CA PHE A 21 16.87 -28.00 3.26
C PHE A 21 16.02 -28.66 4.36
N THR A 22 16.00 -28.06 5.55
CA THR A 22 15.14 -28.48 6.66
C THR A 22 13.94 -27.54 6.86
N ALA A 23 14.03 -26.32 6.35
CA ALA A 23 12.92 -25.37 6.27
C ALA A 23 13.05 -24.46 5.05
N PHE A 24 11.95 -23.86 4.62
CA PHE A 24 11.94 -22.84 3.56
C PHE A 24 10.97 -21.70 3.91
N VAL A 25 11.37 -20.45 3.62
CA VAL A 25 10.62 -19.23 3.97
C VAL A 25 10.16 -18.53 2.68
N PHE A 26 8.89 -18.17 2.62
CA PHE A 26 8.25 -17.48 1.49
C PHE A 26 7.65 -16.16 1.98
N PRO A 27 8.27 -15.00 1.69
CA PRO A 27 7.70 -13.69 2.01
C PRO A 27 6.61 -13.29 1.02
N SER A 28 5.82 -12.25 1.38
CA SER A 28 5.04 -11.48 0.42
C SER A 28 5.93 -10.40 -0.17
N SER A 29 6.76 -10.76 -1.13
CA SER A 29 7.73 -9.83 -1.74
C SER A 29 8.08 -10.29 -3.15
N ASP A 30 8.63 -9.36 -3.92
CA ASP A 30 9.22 -9.57 -5.23
C ASP A 30 10.68 -9.05 -5.25
N PRO A 31 11.41 -9.15 -6.38
CA PRO A 31 12.79 -8.67 -6.47
C PRO A 31 12.97 -7.17 -6.23
N HIS A 32 11.88 -6.41 -6.16
CA HIS A 32 11.83 -4.96 -6.01
C HIS A 32 11.33 -4.51 -4.64
N ASN A 33 11.04 -5.47 -3.75
CA ASN A 33 10.45 -5.26 -2.43
C ASN A 33 9.11 -4.49 -2.50
N SER A 34 8.29 -4.84 -3.49
CA SER A 34 6.97 -4.25 -3.68
C SER A 34 5.98 -4.73 -2.62
N GLU A 35 5.05 -3.86 -2.20
CA GLU A 35 3.94 -4.23 -1.30
C GLU A 35 2.93 -5.13 -2.02
N TYR A 36 2.53 -4.74 -3.23
CA TYR A 36 1.74 -5.57 -4.13
C TYR A 36 2.65 -6.16 -5.19
N VAL A 37 2.61 -7.46 -5.34
CA VAL A 37 3.50 -8.20 -6.24
C VAL A 37 2.76 -8.68 -7.48
N ALA A 38 3.47 -8.74 -8.61
CA ALA A 38 2.92 -9.37 -9.80
C ALA A 38 2.74 -10.88 -9.59
N ASP A 39 1.80 -11.49 -10.29
CA ASP A 39 1.38 -12.89 -10.10
C ASP A 39 2.54 -13.89 -10.14
N HIS A 40 3.58 -13.61 -10.91
CA HIS A 40 4.80 -14.42 -10.95
C HIS A 40 5.44 -14.63 -9.58
N TRP A 41 5.37 -13.63 -8.69
CA TRP A 41 6.02 -13.66 -7.36
C TRP A 41 5.05 -13.97 -6.21
N LYS A 42 3.82 -14.39 -6.46
CA LYS A 42 2.85 -14.81 -5.43
C LYS A 42 3.16 -16.20 -4.83
N SER A 43 4.44 -16.50 -4.58
CA SER A 43 4.90 -17.80 -4.08
C SER A 43 4.32 -18.15 -2.72
N ARG A 44 4.20 -17.15 -1.81
CA ARG A 44 3.59 -17.30 -0.47
C ARG A 44 2.11 -17.70 -0.59
N GLU A 45 1.36 -17.03 -1.47
CA GLU A 45 -0.04 -17.34 -1.75
C GLU A 45 -0.18 -18.73 -2.35
N TRP A 46 0.64 -19.07 -3.34
CA TRP A 46 0.61 -20.37 -3.99
C TRP A 46 0.85 -21.52 -3.00
N ILE A 47 1.81 -21.40 -2.07
CA ILE A 47 2.14 -22.49 -1.14
C ILE A 47 1.18 -22.59 0.05
N SER A 48 0.60 -21.47 0.51
CA SER A 48 -0.24 -21.45 1.72
C SER A 48 -1.74 -21.38 1.44
N GLY A 49 -2.14 -20.87 0.29
CA GLY A 49 -3.53 -20.55 -0.05
C GLY A 49 -4.06 -19.28 0.59
N PHE A 50 -3.22 -18.53 1.31
CA PHE A 50 -3.60 -17.26 1.91
C PHE A 50 -3.46 -16.11 0.88
N SER A 51 -4.55 -15.39 0.62
CA SER A 51 -4.63 -14.37 -0.43
C SER A 51 -4.17 -12.97 0.00
N GLY A 52 -4.21 -12.65 1.30
CA GLY A 52 -3.88 -11.31 1.82
C GLY A 52 -2.51 -10.78 1.37
N SER A 53 -2.34 -9.48 1.17
CA SER A 53 -1.12 -8.88 0.59
C SER A 53 0.12 -8.96 1.49
N ALA A 54 -0.04 -9.14 2.81
CA ALA A 54 1.07 -9.16 3.76
C ALA A 54 1.14 -10.45 4.56
N GLY A 55 2.28 -11.13 4.53
CA GLY A 55 2.53 -12.32 5.34
C GLY A 55 3.80 -13.03 4.95
N THR A 56 4.23 -13.96 5.82
CA THR A 56 5.37 -14.86 5.60
C THR A 56 4.95 -16.29 5.87
N ALA A 57 5.03 -17.15 4.88
CA ALA A 57 4.82 -18.59 5.05
C ALA A 57 6.14 -19.29 5.31
N VAL A 58 6.16 -20.20 6.25
CA VAL A 58 7.32 -21.04 6.57
C VAL A 58 6.89 -22.50 6.59
N VAL A 59 7.65 -23.32 5.89
CA VAL A 59 7.43 -24.77 5.84
C VAL A 59 8.68 -25.48 6.34
N THR A 60 8.54 -26.34 7.35
CA THR A 60 9.57 -27.30 7.77
C THR A 60 9.22 -28.69 7.24
N LEU A 61 10.08 -29.66 7.44
CA LEU A 61 9.79 -31.04 7.05
C LEU A 61 8.56 -31.61 7.77
N GLU A 62 8.20 -31.09 8.96
CA GLU A 62 7.08 -31.58 9.77
C GLU A 62 5.90 -30.62 9.85
N HIS A 63 6.15 -29.30 10.00
CA HIS A 63 5.12 -28.30 10.25
C HIS A 63 5.10 -27.19 9.19
N ALA A 64 4.05 -26.37 9.22
CA ALA A 64 3.94 -25.18 8.42
C ALA A 64 3.22 -24.07 9.21
N ALA A 65 3.66 -22.82 9.05
CA ALA A 65 3.07 -21.68 9.73
C ALA A 65 3.05 -20.44 8.81
N LEU A 66 2.09 -19.55 9.05
CA LEU A 66 1.94 -18.29 8.34
C LEU A 66 1.83 -17.13 9.33
N TRP A 67 2.74 -16.18 9.23
CA TRP A 67 2.68 -14.89 9.95
C TRP A 67 1.96 -13.86 9.11
N THR A 68 0.99 -13.17 9.70
CA THR A 68 0.35 -12.00 9.08
C THR A 68 -0.04 -10.98 10.13
N ASP A 69 -0.38 -9.75 9.70
CA ASP A 69 -0.78 -8.67 10.61
C ASP A 69 -2.30 -8.58 10.82
N SER A 70 -2.72 -7.67 11.70
CA SER A 70 -4.10 -7.57 12.16
C SER A 70 -5.14 -7.27 11.10
N ARG A 71 -4.74 -6.76 9.94
CA ARG A 71 -5.64 -6.49 8.81
C ARG A 71 -6.23 -7.78 8.24
N TYR A 72 -5.51 -8.90 8.42
CA TYR A 72 -5.79 -10.19 7.80
C TYR A 72 -6.13 -11.33 8.77
N PHE A 73 -6.15 -11.12 10.07
CA PHE A 73 -6.36 -12.23 11.04
C PHE A 73 -7.61 -13.04 10.73
N ILE A 74 -8.75 -12.37 10.50
CA ILE A 74 -10.03 -13.03 10.25
C ILE A 74 -10.02 -13.77 8.90
N ALA A 75 -9.47 -13.16 7.86
CA ALA A 75 -9.34 -13.78 6.54
C ALA A 75 -8.42 -15.01 6.62
N ALA A 76 -7.24 -14.86 7.23
CA ALA A 76 -6.28 -15.95 7.36
C ALA A 76 -6.82 -17.14 8.19
N GLU A 77 -7.58 -16.91 9.24
CA GLU A 77 -8.24 -18.00 10.00
C GLU A 77 -9.16 -18.85 9.13
N LYS A 78 -9.89 -18.21 8.20
CA LYS A 78 -10.79 -18.89 7.28
C LYS A 78 -10.03 -19.63 6.16
N GLU A 79 -9.10 -18.92 5.51
CA GLU A 79 -8.38 -19.43 4.35
C GLU A 79 -7.38 -20.54 4.69
N LEU A 80 -6.75 -20.50 5.86
CA LEU A 80 -5.81 -21.52 6.30
C LEU A 80 -6.51 -22.77 6.87
N ASN A 81 -7.81 -22.74 7.06
CA ASN A 81 -8.54 -23.88 7.61
C ASN A 81 -8.40 -25.12 6.69
N GLY A 82 -7.87 -26.21 7.22
CA GLY A 82 -7.66 -27.46 6.50
C GLY A 82 -6.38 -27.51 5.63
N THR A 83 -5.58 -26.44 5.57
CA THR A 83 -4.33 -26.39 4.79
C THR A 83 -3.11 -26.96 5.53
N GLY A 84 -3.22 -27.19 6.83
CA GLY A 84 -2.09 -27.60 7.67
C GLY A 84 -1.17 -26.46 8.11
N PHE A 85 -1.43 -25.21 7.70
CA PHE A 85 -0.71 -24.03 8.18
C PHE A 85 -1.27 -23.55 9.52
N GLN A 86 -0.38 -23.30 10.49
CA GLN A 86 -0.70 -22.62 11.74
C GLN A 86 -0.66 -21.09 11.54
N LEU A 87 -1.73 -20.38 11.92
CA LEU A 87 -1.74 -18.92 11.90
C LEU A 87 -0.93 -18.35 13.07
N MET A 88 0.03 -17.47 12.76
CA MET A 88 0.85 -16.71 13.69
C MET A 88 0.47 -15.22 13.59
N LYS A 89 -0.21 -14.71 14.61
CA LYS A 89 -0.74 -13.34 14.65
C LYS A 89 0.36 -12.36 15.08
N LEU A 90 0.92 -11.61 14.11
CA LEU A 90 1.98 -10.62 14.39
C LEU A 90 1.55 -9.59 15.44
N ARG A 91 2.45 -9.24 16.35
CA ARG A 91 2.26 -8.27 17.45
C ARG A 91 1.21 -8.69 18.49
N VAL A 92 0.80 -9.93 18.51
CA VAL A 92 -0.01 -10.49 19.59
C VAL A 92 0.95 -11.15 20.59
N GLU A 93 0.74 -10.87 21.88
CA GLU A 93 1.58 -11.41 22.96
C GLU A 93 1.62 -12.94 22.90
N GLY A 94 2.82 -13.50 23.01
CA GLY A 94 3.06 -14.94 22.93
C GLY A 94 3.25 -15.50 21.52
N THR A 95 3.09 -14.69 20.46
CA THR A 95 3.41 -15.12 19.09
C THR A 95 4.92 -15.03 18.86
N PRO A 96 5.61 -16.16 18.56
CA PRO A 96 7.05 -16.15 18.28
C PRO A 96 7.34 -15.43 16.94
N SER A 97 8.53 -14.84 16.83
CA SER A 97 9.06 -14.43 15.52
C SER A 97 9.32 -15.65 14.63
N VAL A 98 9.50 -15.42 13.33
CA VAL A 98 9.87 -16.49 12.37
C VAL A 98 11.14 -17.20 12.83
N SER A 99 12.17 -16.44 13.21
CA SER A 99 13.45 -17.01 13.67
C SER A 99 13.33 -17.76 15.01
N GLU A 100 12.47 -17.30 15.93
CA GLU A 100 12.23 -18.00 17.20
C GLU A 100 11.50 -19.33 16.98
N TRP A 101 10.50 -19.31 16.11
CA TRP A 101 9.76 -20.52 15.75
C TRP A 101 10.65 -21.52 15.03
N LEU A 102 11.44 -21.09 14.01
CA LEU A 102 12.42 -21.93 13.31
C LEU A 102 13.44 -22.55 14.28
N ALA A 103 13.98 -21.76 15.20
CA ALA A 103 14.93 -22.26 16.19
C ALA A 103 14.33 -23.33 17.10
N SER A 104 13.04 -23.20 17.46
CA SER A 104 12.33 -24.21 18.23
C SER A 104 12.09 -25.49 17.42
N GLU A 105 11.54 -25.37 16.21
CA GLU A 105 11.22 -26.47 15.31
C GLU A 105 12.46 -27.29 14.91
N LEU A 106 13.58 -26.59 14.68
CA LEU A 106 14.80 -27.19 14.19
C LEU A 106 15.78 -27.61 15.32
N SER A 107 15.37 -27.47 16.58
CA SER A 107 16.22 -27.75 17.76
C SER A 107 16.71 -29.19 17.86
N THR A 108 16.02 -30.14 17.26
CA THR A 108 16.36 -31.57 17.27
C THR A 108 17.34 -31.98 16.16
N TYR A 109 17.55 -31.09 15.18
CA TYR A 109 18.46 -31.38 14.08
C TYR A 109 19.91 -31.09 14.47
N GLU A 110 20.82 -32.01 14.21
CA GLU A 110 22.25 -31.81 14.43
C GLU A 110 22.81 -30.68 13.56
N LYS A 111 22.27 -30.56 12.35
CA LYS A 111 22.51 -29.48 11.40
C LYS A 111 21.19 -29.15 10.69
N ALA A 112 20.82 -27.90 10.67
CA ALA A 112 19.63 -27.45 9.97
C ALA A 112 19.99 -26.39 8.91
N VAL A 113 19.26 -26.43 7.78
CA VAL A 113 19.41 -25.47 6.69
C VAL A 113 18.08 -24.82 6.40
N VAL A 114 18.00 -23.51 6.54
CA VAL A 114 16.84 -22.69 6.20
C VAL A 114 17.07 -22.07 4.82
N GLY A 115 16.15 -22.34 3.89
CA GLY A 115 16.17 -21.77 2.55
C GLY A 115 15.39 -20.47 2.47
N LEU A 116 15.93 -19.53 1.73
CA LEU A 116 15.31 -18.27 1.31
C LEU A 116 15.65 -18.03 -0.15
N ASP A 117 14.72 -17.50 -0.96
CA ASP A 117 15.12 -17.00 -2.28
C ASP A 117 15.77 -15.63 -2.14
N GLY A 118 17.07 -15.53 -2.43
CA GLY A 118 17.84 -14.29 -2.35
C GLY A 118 17.40 -13.21 -3.34
N ASN A 119 16.56 -13.55 -4.30
CA ASN A 119 16.02 -12.57 -5.25
C ASN A 119 14.79 -11.84 -4.73
N VAL A 120 14.07 -12.37 -3.72
CA VAL A 120 12.83 -11.78 -3.19
C VAL A 120 12.92 -11.44 -1.70
N ASN A 121 14.04 -11.72 -1.05
CA ASN A 121 14.29 -11.32 0.34
C ASN A 121 15.36 -10.21 0.36
N SER A 122 15.15 -9.15 1.15
CA SER A 122 16.12 -8.07 1.26
C SER A 122 17.40 -8.51 1.93
N PHE A 123 18.51 -7.82 1.66
CA PHE A 123 19.79 -8.11 2.30
C PHE A 123 19.69 -8.01 3.83
N ALA A 124 18.99 -6.99 4.33
CA ALA A 124 18.85 -6.79 5.77
C ALA A 124 18.04 -7.91 6.45
N GLU A 125 16.97 -8.41 5.81
CA GLU A 125 16.18 -9.53 6.34
C GLU A 125 16.98 -10.82 6.41
N VAL A 126 17.72 -11.14 5.35
CA VAL A 126 18.59 -12.33 5.31
C VAL A 126 19.66 -12.23 6.39
N ALA A 127 20.38 -11.11 6.46
CA ALA A 127 21.43 -10.90 7.45
C ALA A 127 20.90 -10.96 8.91
N ALA A 128 19.73 -10.39 9.17
CA ALA A 128 19.08 -10.49 10.49
C ALA A 128 18.74 -11.94 10.84
N MET A 129 18.14 -12.68 9.91
CA MET A 129 17.79 -14.08 10.11
C MET A 129 19.04 -14.95 10.32
N GLU A 130 20.09 -14.77 9.52
CA GLU A 130 21.37 -15.46 9.73
C GLU A 130 21.95 -15.20 11.14
N GLN A 131 21.98 -13.94 11.56
CA GLN A 131 22.48 -13.55 12.87
C GLN A 131 21.63 -14.15 14.01
N GLU A 132 20.31 -14.08 13.92
CA GLU A 132 19.41 -14.61 14.95
C GLU A 132 19.51 -16.13 15.06
N LEU A 133 19.48 -16.86 13.96
CA LEU A 133 19.54 -18.32 13.94
C LEU A 133 20.92 -18.85 14.36
N ALA A 134 22.01 -18.18 14.00
CA ALA A 134 23.36 -18.56 14.45
C ALA A 134 23.54 -18.51 15.97
N THR A 135 22.77 -17.67 16.68
CA THR A 135 22.81 -17.59 18.15
C THR A 135 21.97 -18.67 18.84
N LYS A 136 21.05 -19.33 18.10
CA LYS A 136 20.04 -20.23 18.67
C LYS A 136 20.32 -21.72 18.40
N GLY A 137 21.29 -22.05 17.52
CA GLY A 137 21.62 -23.43 17.19
C GLY A 137 22.58 -23.57 16.00
N ASN A 138 22.80 -24.79 15.55
CA ASN A 138 23.58 -25.06 14.34
C ASN A 138 22.69 -24.98 13.08
N ILE A 139 22.13 -23.78 12.88
CA ILE A 139 21.20 -23.48 11.78
C ILE A 139 21.91 -22.53 10.82
N THR A 140 21.98 -22.91 9.54
CA THR A 140 22.55 -22.08 8.47
C THR A 140 21.46 -21.62 7.52
N VAL A 141 21.65 -20.45 6.93
CA VAL A 141 20.74 -19.89 5.91
C VAL A 141 21.38 -20.07 4.54
N ARG A 142 20.59 -20.45 3.55
CA ARG A 142 20.97 -20.52 2.12
C ARG A 142 19.99 -19.69 1.30
N THR A 143 20.52 -18.93 0.33
CA THR A 143 19.77 -17.97 -0.48
C THR A 143 19.82 -18.25 -1.97
N ASP A 144 20.36 -19.41 -2.35
CA ASP A 144 20.72 -19.80 -3.73
C ASP A 144 19.66 -20.66 -4.43
N ALA A 145 18.42 -20.74 -3.89
CA ALA A 145 17.39 -21.62 -4.41
C ALA A 145 16.02 -20.92 -4.53
N ASP A 146 15.31 -21.21 -5.64
CA ASP A 146 13.90 -20.92 -5.85
C ASP A 146 13.15 -22.24 -6.12
N PRO A 147 12.51 -22.86 -5.11
CA PRO A 147 11.76 -24.10 -5.32
C PRO A 147 10.56 -23.93 -6.24
N MET A 148 10.03 -22.70 -6.37
CA MET A 148 8.88 -22.45 -7.23
C MET A 148 9.20 -22.58 -8.73
N ALA A 149 10.46 -22.44 -9.12
CA ALA A 149 10.89 -22.68 -10.50
C ALA A 149 10.62 -24.12 -10.96
N GLU A 150 10.66 -25.09 -10.05
CA GLU A 150 10.43 -26.51 -10.33
C GLU A 150 9.02 -26.97 -9.94
N LEU A 151 8.51 -26.47 -8.82
CA LEU A 151 7.27 -26.97 -8.21
C LEU A 151 6.01 -26.32 -8.78
N TRP A 152 6.09 -25.02 -9.12
CA TRP A 152 4.94 -24.27 -9.66
C TRP A 152 4.94 -24.30 -11.18
N THR A 153 4.50 -25.42 -11.73
CA THR A 153 4.59 -25.72 -13.19
C THR A 153 3.77 -24.80 -14.09
N ASP A 154 2.75 -24.17 -13.55
CA ASP A 154 1.88 -23.18 -14.19
C ASP A 154 2.12 -21.75 -13.67
N ARG A 155 3.33 -21.49 -13.14
CA ARG A 155 3.73 -20.16 -12.64
C ARG A 155 3.54 -19.12 -13.74
N PRO A 156 2.81 -18.02 -13.47
CA PRO A 156 2.69 -16.93 -14.42
C PRO A 156 4.06 -16.42 -14.89
N VAL A 157 4.15 -15.97 -16.12
CA VAL A 157 5.39 -15.37 -16.64
C VAL A 157 5.65 -14.01 -15.96
N ILE A 158 6.92 -13.56 -15.94
CA ILE A 158 7.24 -12.19 -15.53
C ILE A 158 6.51 -11.23 -16.48
N PRO A 159 5.79 -10.21 -15.95
CA PRO A 159 5.00 -9.32 -16.79
C PRO A 159 5.85 -8.60 -17.85
N ASP A 160 5.28 -8.47 -19.04
CA ASP A 160 5.88 -7.78 -20.18
C ASP A 160 4.97 -6.69 -20.77
N ASN A 161 4.08 -6.12 -19.98
CA ASN A 161 3.16 -5.06 -20.37
C ASN A 161 3.91 -3.82 -20.88
N MET A 162 3.30 -3.11 -21.83
CA MET A 162 3.91 -1.94 -22.44
C MET A 162 4.06 -0.78 -21.46
N VAL A 163 5.20 -0.15 -21.49
CA VAL A 163 5.49 1.10 -20.77
C VAL A 163 4.96 2.28 -21.56
N SER A 164 4.49 3.31 -20.87
CA SER A 164 3.98 4.55 -21.46
C SER A 164 4.64 5.79 -20.87
N LEU A 165 4.68 6.87 -21.63
CA LEU A 165 5.14 8.17 -21.16
C LEU A 165 4.15 8.76 -20.16
N HIS A 166 4.67 9.38 -19.11
CA HIS A 166 3.92 10.25 -18.21
C HIS A 166 4.28 11.72 -18.51
N PRO A 167 3.41 12.44 -19.24
CA PRO A 167 3.73 13.77 -19.75
C PRO A 167 4.11 14.79 -18.67
N LEU A 168 4.95 15.74 -19.04
CA LEU A 168 5.43 16.82 -18.17
C LEU A 168 4.28 17.68 -17.62
N GLU A 169 3.17 17.78 -18.35
CA GLU A 169 1.95 18.47 -17.90
C GLU A 169 1.33 17.84 -16.64
N TYR A 170 1.66 16.59 -16.31
CA TYR A 170 1.21 15.88 -15.11
C TYR A 170 2.34 15.67 -14.11
N SER A 171 3.56 15.40 -14.57
CA SER A 171 4.73 15.16 -13.69
C SER A 171 5.37 16.44 -13.15
N GLY A 172 5.22 17.56 -13.84
CA GLY A 172 5.70 18.89 -13.43
C GLY A 172 7.21 19.08 -13.41
N GLU A 173 8.01 18.01 -13.57
CA GLU A 173 9.47 18.05 -13.55
C GLU A 173 10.06 17.05 -14.55
N SER A 174 11.08 17.44 -15.32
CA SER A 174 11.74 16.56 -16.29
C SER A 174 12.62 15.52 -15.61
N THR A 175 12.84 14.40 -16.29
CA THR A 175 13.77 13.34 -15.85
C THR A 175 15.17 13.88 -15.58
N SER A 176 15.72 14.68 -16.48
CA SER A 176 17.05 15.30 -16.32
C SER A 176 17.14 16.18 -15.06
N SER A 177 16.09 16.94 -14.74
CA SER A 177 16.02 17.73 -13.49
C SER A 177 16.02 16.83 -12.25
N LYS A 178 15.16 15.80 -12.23
CA LYS A 178 15.08 14.84 -11.11
C LYS A 178 16.41 14.13 -10.87
N VAL A 179 17.04 13.62 -11.92
CA VAL A 179 18.36 12.97 -11.85
C VAL A 179 19.43 13.92 -11.31
N SER A 180 19.43 15.19 -11.75
CA SER A 180 20.36 16.19 -11.24
C SER A 180 20.20 16.42 -9.74
N ARG A 181 18.98 16.44 -9.24
CA ARG A 181 18.67 16.53 -7.81
C ARG A 181 19.15 15.28 -7.06
N VAL A 182 18.90 14.08 -7.62
CA VAL A 182 19.37 12.80 -7.04
C VAL A 182 20.88 12.81 -6.90
N ARG A 183 21.60 13.11 -7.99
CA ARG A 183 23.07 13.17 -7.97
C ARG A 183 23.61 14.15 -6.93
N LYS A 184 22.96 15.29 -6.75
CA LYS A 184 23.34 16.26 -5.71
C LYS A 184 23.19 15.66 -4.30
N GLN A 185 22.08 15.01 -4.01
CA GLN A 185 21.88 14.38 -2.70
C GLN A 185 22.83 13.20 -2.45
N LEU A 186 23.21 12.45 -3.48
CA LEU A 186 24.20 11.38 -3.36
C LEU A 186 25.54 11.91 -2.90
N LEU A 187 25.98 13.07 -3.39
CA LEU A 187 27.22 13.71 -2.93
C LEU A 187 27.17 14.06 -1.43
N ASP A 188 26.01 14.53 -0.94
CA ASP A 188 25.82 14.84 0.47
C ASP A 188 25.89 13.57 1.36
N CYS A 189 25.55 12.41 0.80
CA CYS A 189 25.63 11.09 1.45
C CYS A 189 27.01 10.41 1.26
N GLY A 190 27.94 11.00 0.51
CA GLY A 190 29.25 10.41 0.21
C GLY A 190 29.23 9.30 -0.84
N ALA A 191 28.16 9.21 -1.63
CA ALA A 191 28.03 8.29 -2.75
C ALA A 191 28.12 9.03 -4.09
N ASP A 192 28.53 8.31 -5.14
CA ASP A 192 28.57 8.84 -6.49
C ASP A 192 27.62 8.10 -7.45
N GLY A 193 26.91 7.08 -6.97
CA GLY A 193 25.87 6.40 -7.71
C GLY A 193 24.77 5.83 -6.80
N LEU A 194 23.67 5.39 -7.41
CA LEU A 194 22.49 4.83 -6.73
C LEU A 194 21.96 3.64 -7.52
N LEU A 195 21.75 2.53 -6.85
CA LEU A 195 20.92 1.44 -7.33
C LEU A 195 19.47 1.70 -6.89
N VAL A 196 18.57 1.83 -7.84
CA VAL A 196 17.13 1.96 -7.58
C VAL A 196 16.44 0.65 -7.91
N THR A 197 15.83 0.03 -6.91
CA THR A 197 15.08 -1.22 -7.06
C THR A 197 13.57 -1.01 -6.97
N ALA A 198 13.12 0.00 -6.24
CA ALA A 198 11.70 0.30 -6.07
C ALA A 198 11.06 0.77 -7.38
N LEU A 199 10.02 0.06 -7.84
CA LEU A 199 9.39 0.27 -9.14
C LEU A 199 8.75 1.65 -9.28
N ASP A 200 8.15 2.16 -8.21
CA ASP A 200 7.52 3.48 -8.18
C ASP A 200 8.54 4.62 -8.19
N GLU A 201 9.72 4.43 -7.58
CA GLU A 201 10.83 5.38 -7.68
C GLU A 201 11.37 5.46 -9.11
N ILE A 202 11.55 4.30 -9.78
CA ILE A 202 11.98 4.24 -11.18
C ILE A 202 10.96 4.94 -12.07
N ALA A 203 9.68 4.61 -11.91
CA ALA A 203 8.59 5.20 -12.68
C ALA A 203 8.50 6.74 -12.48
N TRP A 204 8.71 7.21 -11.23
CA TRP A 204 8.73 8.65 -10.93
C TRP A 204 9.93 9.37 -11.54
N VAL A 205 11.13 8.83 -11.37
CA VAL A 205 12.36 9.47 -11.90
C VAL A 205 12.31 9.58 -13.42
N LEU A 206 11.89 8.51 -14.10
CA LEU A 206 11.89 8.42 -15.56
C LEU A 206 10.65 9.04 -16.22
N ASN A 207 9.67 9.52 -15.46
CA ASN A 207 8.37 9.96 -16.00
C ASN A 207 7.74 8.90 -16.92
N LEU A 208 7.77 7.65 -16.48
CA LEU A 208 7.19 6.50 -17.18
C LEU A 208 6.16 5.81 -16.29
N ARG A 209 5.21 5.14 -16.91
CA ARG A 209 4.20 4.30 -16.22
C ARG A 209 4.06 2.96 -16.94
N GLY A 210 3.64 1.94 -16.22
CA GLY A 210 3.35 0.62 -16.74
C GLY A 210 2.10 0.04 -16.10
N SER A 211 1.93 -1.28 -16.23
CA SER A 211 0.80 -2.01 -15.65
C SER A 211 1.21 -3.45 -15.26
N ASP A 212 2.44 -3.64 -14.85
CA ASP A 212 2.96 -4.96 -14.48
C ASP A 212 2.46 -5.45 -13.13
N VAL A 213 2.08 -4.53 -12.25
CA VAL A 213 1.53 -4.82 -10.94
C VAL A 213 0.10 -4.33 -10.90
N HIS A 214 -0.80 -5.18 -10.43
CA HIS A 214 -2.22 -4.85 -10.31
C HIS A 214 -2.42 -3.54 -9.54
N CYS A 215 -3.28 -2.66 -10.01
CA CYS A 215 -3.59 -1.33 -9.44
C CYS A 215 -2.42 -0.32 -9.39
N ASN A 216 -1.17 -0.75 -9.57
CA ASN A 216 0.00 0.12 -9.48
C ASN A 216 0.55 0.42 -10.88
N PRO A 217 0.64 1.69 -11.29
CA PRO A 217 1.08 2.06 -12.64
C PRO A 217 2.62 2.01 -12.78
N VAL A 218 3.20 0.87 -12.46
CA VAL A 218 4.65 0.61 -12.45
C VAL A 218 5.03 -0.51 -13.42
N PHE A 219 6.32 -0.68 -13.66
CA PHE A 219 6.86 -1.67 -14.59
C PHE A 219 8.13 -2.31 -14.01
N VAL A 220 8.25 -3.62 -14.17
CA VAL A 220 9.39 -4.40 -13.70
C VAL A 220 10.67 -3.95 -14.40
N SER A 221 11.60 -3.38 -13.63
CA SER A 221 12.89 -2.84 -14.11
C SER A 221 13.80 -2.51 -12.94
N TYR A 222 15.09 -2.30 -13.23
CA TYR A 222 16.05 -1.69 -12.31
C TYR A 222 16.65 -0.44 -12.94
N LEU A 223 17.07 0.52 -12.11
CA LEU A 223 17.73 1.73 -12.57
C LEU A 223 19.06 1.91 -11.82
N LEU A 224 20.13 2.07 -12.58
CA LEU A 224 21.45 2.42 -12.06
C LEU A 224 21.79 3.84 -12.48
N ILE A 225 21.86 4.75 -11.50
CA ILE A 225 22.30 6.13 -11.70
C ILE A 225 23.78 6.17 -11.31
N SER A 226 24.64 6.41 -12.30
CA SER A 226 26.09 6.58 -12.13
C SER A 226 26.47 8.07 -12.23
N PRO A 227 27.73 8.46 -11.93
CA PRO A 227 28.16 9.84 -12.07
C PRO A 227 27.89 10.45 -13.44
N GLU A 228 28.13 9.69 -14.50
CA GLU A 228 28.03 10.15 -15.89
C GLU A 228 26.85 9.51 -16.64
N ASN A 229 26.49 8.28 -16.31
CA ASN A 229 25.52 7.48 -17.07
C ASN A 229 24.27 7.16 -16.23
N ILE A 230 23.19 6.83 -16.94
CA ILE A 230 21.97 6.26 -16.37
C ILE A 230 21.67 5.00 -17.18
N THR A 231 21.47 3.88 -16.50
CA THR A 231 21.16 2.60 -17.16
C THR A 231 19.85 2.04 -16.64
N LEU A 232 18.88 1.87 -17.53
CA LEU A 232 17.61 1.19 -17.27
C LEU A 232 17.76 -0.28 -17.69
N TYR A 233 17.60 -1.19 -16.73
CA TYR A 233 17.55 -2.63 -16.96
C TYR A 233 16.10 -3.08 -17.06
N ILE A 234 15.65 -3.45 -18.27
CA ILE A 234 14.26 -3.76 -18.55
C ILE A 234 14.16 -4.74 -19.72
N ASN A 235 13.09 -5.55 -19.74
CA ASN A 235 12.79 -6.34 -20.92
C ASN A 235 12.42 -5.38 -22.10
N ASN A 236 13.23 -5.37 -23.15
CA ASN A 236 13.13 -4.42 -24.25
C ASN A 236 11.81 -4.53 -25.05
N VAL A 237 11.09 -5.66 -24.95
CA VAL A 237 9.78 -5.81 -25.61
C VAL A 237 8.72 -4.89 -25.04
N LYS A 238 8.90 -4.40 -23.82
CA LYS A 238 8.00 -3.49 -23.10
C LYS A 238 8.09 -2.04 -23.59
N LEU A 239 9.09 -1.68 -24.39
CA LEU A 239 9.39 -0.32 -24.81
C LEU A 239 8.86 -0.07 -26.22
N PRO A 240 7.75 0.68 -26.40
CA PRO A 240 7.32 1.17 -27.70
C PRO A 240 8.28 2.26 -28.23
N ASP A 241 8.15 2.58 -29.51
CA ASP A 241 9.11 3.45 -30.20
C ASP A 241 9.18 4.88 -29.64
N ASP A 242 8.07 5.43 -29.17
CA ASP A 242 8.01 6.74 -28.51
C ASP A 242 8.76 6.74 -27.17
N VAL A 243 8.63 5.68 -26.37
CA VAL A 243 9.38 5.52 -25.12
C VAL A 243 10.87 5.33 -25.39
N LYS A 244 11.25 4.53 -26.41
CA LYS A 244 12.67 4.40 -26.83
C LYS A 244 13.27 5.72 -27.26
N ALA A 245 12.54 6.50 -28.08
CA ALA A 245 12.96 7.81 -28.50
C ALA A 245 13.12 8.78 -27.32
N TYR A 246 12.20 8.72 -26.36
CA TYR A 246 12.27 9.51 -25.12
C TYR A 246 13.51 9.14 -24.29
N LEU A 247 13.74 7.86 -23.99
CA LEU A 247 14.91 7.39 -23.24
C LEU A 247 16.22 7.81 -23.90
N MET A 248 16.30 7.72 -25.25
CA MET A 248 17.45 8.19 -26.01
C MET A 248 17.65 9.71 -25.85
N SER A 249 16.58 10.50 -25.89
CA SER A 249 16.64 11.96 -25.73
C SER A 249 17.07 12.40 -24.32
N GLU A 250 16.77 11.59 -23.30
CA GLU A 250 17.18 11.79 -21.90
C GLU A 250 18.56 11.16 -21.59
N HIS A 251 19.26 10.62 -22.62
CA HIS A 251 20.57 9.94 -22.50
C HIS A 251 20.56 8.77 -21.51
N ILE A 252 19.51 7.94 -21.59
CA ILE A 252 19.36 6.75 -20.75
C ILE A 252 19.69 5.50 -21.59
N ASP A 253 20.70 4.77 -21.14
CA ASP A 253 21.07 3.49 -21.75
C ASP A 253 20.07 2.41 -21.32
N VAL A 254 19.69 1.54 -22.26
CA VAL A 254 18.78 0.44 -22.02
C VAL A 254 19.54 -0.88 -22.13
N GLN A 255 19.42 -1.73 -21.10
CA GLN A 255 20.02 -3.06 -21.04
C GLN A 255 18.95 -4.11 -20.69
N ALA A 256 19.24 -5.39 -20.98
CA ALA A 256 18.34 -6.47 -20.57
C ALA A 256 18.18 -6.53 -19.05
N TYR A 257 16.97 -6.85 -18.60
CA TYR A 257 16.64 -6.88 -17.16
C TYR A 257 17.63 -7.73 -16.34
N GLU A 258 17.96 -8.91 -16.84
CA GLU A 258 18.86 -9.88 -16.20
C GLU A 258 20.31 -9.40 -16.14
N SER A 259 20.70 -8.40 -16.94
CA SER A 259 22.07 -7.88 -17.00
C SER A 259 22.42 -6.98 -15.80
N VAL A 260 21.45 -6.64 -14.94
CA VAL A 260 21.68 -5.77 -13.78
C VAL A 260 22.82 -6.28 -12.87
N VAL A 261 22.88 -7.58 -12.61
CA VAL A 261 23.92 -8.21 -11.79
C VAL A 261 25.32 -7.95 -12.35
N GLU A 262 25.48 -8.09 -13.67
CA GLU A 262 26.76 -7.80 -14.34
C GLU A 262 27.07 -6.29 -14.30
N GLY A 263 26.07 -5.44 -14.50
CA GLY A 263 26.22 -3.99 -14.38
C GLY A 263 26.70 -3.56 -13.00
N LEU A 264 26.19 -4.20 -11.94
CA LEU A 264 26.63 -3.93 -10.56
C LEU A 264 28.07 -4.40 -10.30
N ARG A 265 28.45 -5.59 -10.77
CA ARG A 265 29.82 -6.10 -10.66
C ARG A 265 30.83 -5.19 -11.37
N LEU A 266 30.43 -4.62 -12.49
CA LEU A 266 31.25 -3.72 -13.32
C LEU A 266 31.09 -2.23 -12.97
N TYR A 267 30.38 -1.89 -11.89
CA TYR A 267 30.17 -0.49 -11.50
C TYR A 267 31.49 0.28 -11.45
N ALA A 268 31.61 1.31 -12.27
CA ALA A 268 32.86 2.05 -12.46
C ALA A 268 33.07 3.20 -11.46
N GLY A 269 32.00 3.62 -10.73
CA GLY A 269 32.09 4.66 -9.70
C GLY A 269 32.86 4.20 -8.46
N LYS A 270 32.99 5.10 -7.50
CA LYS A 270 33.74 4.87 -6.25
C LYS A 270 32.84 4.32 -5.14
N SER A 271 31.59 4.80 -5.06
CA SER A 271 30.67 4.49 -3.95
C SER A 271 29.24 4.46 -4.44
N LEU A 272 28.61 3.30 -4.38
CA LEU A 272 27.23 3.07 -4.80
C LEU A 272 26.31 3.02 -3.58
N LEU A 273 25.34 3.93 -3.54
CA LEU A 273 24.29 3.90 -2.51
C LEU A 273 23.37 2.71 -2.78
N VAL A 274 23.22 1.86 -1.78
CA VAL A 274 22.34 0.68 -1.80
C VAL A 274 21.49 0.70 -0.54
N ASP A 275 20.19 0.68 -0.68
CA ASP A 275 19.28 0.50 0.45
C ASP A 275 19.17 -0.99 0.78
N MET A 276 19.88 -1.41 1.81
CA MET A 276 19.95 -2.81 2.24
C MET A 276 18.60 -3.34 2.77
N SER A 277 17.69 -2.46 3.15
CA SER A 277 16.36 -2.85 3.65
C SER A 277 15.36 -3.15 2.54
N SER A 278 15.61 -2.64 1.33
CA SER A 278 14.72 -2.83 0.18
C SER A 278 15.39 -3.55 -1.01
N THR A 279 16.72 -3.53 -1.09
CA THR A 279 17.45 -4.24 -2.15
C THR A 279 17.56 -5.73 -1.81
N ASN A 280 17.16 -6.58 -2.73
CA ASN A 280 17.25 -8.02 -2.55
C ASN A 280 18.70 -8.51 -2.35
N TYR A 281 18.85 -9.64 -1.66
CA TYR A 281 20.15 -10.18 -1.24
C TYR A 281 21.07 -10.44 -2.43
N SER A 282 20.56 -10.97 -3.52
CA SER A 282 21.36 -11.31 -4.71
C SER A 282 21.98 -10.07 -5.35
N LEU A 283 21.22 -8.98 -5.48
CA LEU A 283 21.72 -7.72 -6.05
C LEU A 283 22.67 -7.00 -5.12
N ALA A 284 22.32 -6.89 -3.84
CA ALA A 284 23.17 -6.24 -2.86
C ALA A 284 24.54 -6.94 -2.75
N SER A 285 24.54 -8.28 -2.79
CA SER A 285 25.76 -9.12 -2.78
C SER A 285 26.57 -9.06 -4.07
N ALA A 286 25.97 -8.62 -5.19
CA ALA A 286 26.69 -8.46 -6.45
C ALA A 286 27.53 -7.17 -6.51
N VAL A 287 27.25 -6.18 -5.66
CA VAL A 287 28.02 -4.95 -5.57
C VAL A 287 29.37 -5.24 -4.91
N PRO A 288 30.51 -4.81 -5.48
CA PRO A 288 31.81 -4.95 -4.81
C PRO A 288 31.78 -4.30 -3.42
N PHE A 289 32.15 -5.08 -2.40
CA PHE A 289 32.01 -4.69 -0.98
C PHE A 289 32.61 -3.31 -0.68
N GLU A 290 33.77 -3.03 -1.24
CA GLU A 290 34.47 -1.75 -1.05
C GLU A 290 33.80 -0.54 -1.68
N LYS A 291 32.79 -0.78 -2.53
CA LYS A 291 31.99 0.28 -3.18
C LYS A 291 30.62 0.47 -2.55
N VAL A 292 30.22 -0.39 -1.64
CA VAL A 292 28.91 -0.28 -0.99
C VAL A 292 28.86 0.91 -0.05
N CYS A 293 27.90 1.79 -0.28
CA CYS A 293 27.43 2.80 0.66
C CYS A 293 26.00 2.42 1.09
N SER A 294 25.83 1.98 2.33
CA SER A 294 24.50 1.62 2.82
C SER A 294 23.72 2.87 3.24
N GLY A 295 22.48 3.01 2.74
CA GLY A 295 21.61 4.12 3.09
C GLY A 295 20.30 4.06 2.36
N VAL A 296 19.35 4.90 2.77
CA VAL A 296 18.00 4.99 2.17
C VAL A 296 18.05 5.77 0.86
N SER A 297 17.28 5.35 -0.14
CA SER A 297 17.14 6.08 -1.39
C SER A 297 16.60 7.51 -1.16
N PRO A 298 17.27 8.55 -1.68
CA PRO A 298 16.76 9.91 -1.59
C PRO A 298 15.48 10.12 -2.42
N ILE A 299 15.21 9.25 -3.38
CA ILE A 299 14.07 9.39 -4.30
C ILE A 299 12.75 9.27 -3.55
N ALA A 300 12.63 8.37 -2.58
CA ALA A 300 11.42 8.21 -1.77
C ALA A 300 10.96 9.54 -1.15
N SER A 301 11.89 10.26 -0.50
CA SER A 301 11.60 11.57 0.11
C SER A 301 11.32 12.65 -0.94
N MET A 302 12.03 12.63 -2.08
CA MET A 302 11.83 13.60 -3.16
C MET A 302 10.46 13.44 -3.82
N LYS A 303 10.02 12.20 -4.04
CA LYS A 303 8.73 11.82 -4.62
C LYS A 303 7.56 12.13 -3.68
N ALA A 304 7.76 11.95 -2.40
CA ALA A 304 6.75 12.22 -1.37
C ALA A 304 6.30 13.69 -1.34
N VAL A 305 7.22 14.63 -1.59
CA VAL A 305 6.92 16.07 -1.63
C VAL A 305 6.48 16.44 -3.05
N LYS A 306 5.18 16.52 -3.27
CA LYS A 306 4.56 16.84 -4.56
C LYS A 306 4.89 18.27 -4.99
N ASN A 307 5.32 18.43 -6.24
CA ASN A 307 5.46 19.75 -6.85
C ASN A 307 4.08 20.39 -7.11
N LYS A 308 4.06 21.64 -7.55
CA LYS A 308 2.80 22.38 -7.76
C LYS A 308 1.88 21.72 -8.78
N VAL A 309 2.43 21.13 -9.84
CA VAL A 309 1.64 20.46 -10.90
C VAL A 309 0.98 19.19 -10.34
N GLU A 310 1.73 18.38 -9.61
CA GLU A 310 1.21 17.18 -8.96
C GLU A 310 0.14 17.53 -7.91
N GLN A 311 0.34 18.58 -7.09
CA GLN A 311 -0.66 19.04 -6.12
C GLN A 311 -1.96 19.48 -6.80
N ASP A 312 -1.88 20.23 -7.90
CA ASP A 312 -3.05 20.66 -8.67
C ASP A 312 -3.70 19.47 -9.38
N GLY A 313 -2.91 18.50 -9.81
CA GLY A 313 -3.36 17.22 -10.33
C GLY A 313 -4.20 16.45 -9.31
N PHE A 314 -3.73 16.31 -8.08
CA PHE A 314 -4.49 15.70 -6.99
C PHE A 314 -5.83 16.40 -6.75
N ARG A 315 -5.85 17.73 -6.68
CA ARG A 315 -7.12 18.49 -6.51
C ARG A 315 -8.09 18.21 -7.65
N ALA A 316 -7.59 18.14 -8.88
CA ALA A 316 -8.41 17.84 -10.06
C ALA A 316 -8.88 16.37 -10.08
N ALA A 317 -8.04 15.41 -9.67
CA ALA A 317 -8.41 14.00 -9.54
C ALA A 317 -9.50 13.82 -8.48
N MET A 318 -9.34 14.42 -7.29
CA MET A 318 -10.31 14.35 -6.20
C MET A 318 -11.66 15.00 -6.56
N LEU A 319 -11.67 16.03 -7.41
CA LEU A 319 -12.91 16.61 -7.93
C LEU A 319 -13.67 15.62 -8.81
N ARG A 320 -12.98 14.98 -9.76
CA ARG A 320 -13.59 13.98 -10.66
C ARG A 320 -14.07 12.76 -9.89
N ASP A 321 -13.21 12.24 -9.00
CA ASP A 321 -13.55 11.10 -8.15
C ASP A 321 -14.76 11.41 -7.26
N GLY A 322 -14.81 12.62 -6.70
CA GLY A 322 -15.94 13.10 -5.90
C GLY A 322 -17.28 13.10 -6.67
N VAL A 323 -17.23 13.46 -7.96
CA VAL A 323 -18.43 13.35 -8.83
C VAL A 323 -18.90 11.90 -8.96
N ALA A 324 -17.98 10.96 -9.22
CA ALA A 324 -18.30 9.54 -9.32
C ALA A 324 -18.85 8.98 -8.00
N VAL A 325 -18.21 9.29 -6.88
CA VAL A 325 -18.62 8.87 -5.54
C VAL A 325 -20.00 9.45 -5.18
N VAL A 326 -20.29 10.71 -5.48
CA VAL A 326 -21.61 11.31 -5.22
C VAL A 326 -22.71 10.64 -6.06
N LYS A 327 -22.48 10.38 -7.33
CA LYS A 327 -23.41 9.63 -8.19
C LYS A 327 -23.72 8.25 -7.61
N PHE A 328 -22.68 7.55 -7.15
CA PHE A 328 -22.82 6.26 -6.48
C PHE A 328 -23.64 6.35 -5.19
N LEU A 329 -23.33 7.29 -4.30
CA LEU A 329 -24.03 7.48 -3.03
C LEU A 329 -25.50 7.88 -3.22
N ALA A 330 -25.79 8.70 -4.24
CA ALA A 330 -27.15 9.08 -4.60
C ALA A 330 -27.99 7.89 -5.09
N TRP A 331 -27.35 6.93 -5.77
CA TRP A 331 -27.98 5.71 -6.27
C TRP A 331 -28.13 4.64 -5.18
N LEU A 332 -27.17 4.51 -4.27
CA LEU A 332 -26.95 3.36 -3.38
C LEU A 332 -28.21 2.94 -2.59
N LYS A 333 -28.78 3.85 -1.78
CA LYS A 333 -29.89 3.50 -0.87
C LYS A 333 -31.11 3.01 -1.63
N SER A 334 -31.50 3.69 -2.70
CA SER A 334 -32.65 3.30 -3.51
C SER A 334 -32.44 1.97 -4.25
N ALA A 335 -31.21 1.69 -4.67
CA ALA A 335 -30.86 0.42 -5.31
C ALA A 335 -30.91 -0.75 -4.31
N VAL A 336 -30.41 -0.54 -3.10
CA VAL A 336 -30.50 -1.56 -2.04
C VAL A 336 -31.96 -1.80 -1.61
N GLU A 337 -32.77 -0.76 -1.47
CA GLU A 337 -34.21 -0.88 -1.18
C GLU A 337 -34.97 -1.63 -2.28
N ALA A 338 -34.57 -1.46 -3.55
CA ALA A 338 -35.13 -2.21 -4.66
C ALA A 338 -34.75 -3.70 -4.67
N GLY A 339 -33.69 -4.06 -3.93
CA GLY A 339 -33.18 -5.43 -3.79
C GLY A 339 -32.25 -5.87 -4.91
N GLY A 340 -31.57 -6.99 -4.69
CA GLY A 340 -30.68 -7.63 -5.68
C GLY A 340 -29.26 -7.08 -5.71
N GLN A 341 -28.88 -6.16 -4.80
CA GLN A 341 -27.52 -5.69 -4.69
C GLN A 341 -26.70 -6.62 -3.79
N THR A 342 -25.44 -6.82 -4.16
CA THR A 342 -24.42 -7.58 -3.40
C THR A 342 -23.18 -6.70 -3.23
N GLU A 343 -22.22 -7.13 -2.40
CA GLU A 343 -20.96 -6.42 -2.20
C GLU A 343 -20.22 -6.24 -3.53
N ILE A 344 -20.12 -7.28 -4.36
CA ILE A 344 -19.51 -7.22 -5.69
C ILE A 344 -20.26 -6.25 -6.62
N SER A 345 -21.61 -6.27 -6.62
CA SER A 345 -22.37 -5.38 -7.49
C SER A 345 -22.20 -3.90 -7.11
N LEU A 346 -21.97 -3.59 -5.84
CA LEU A 346 -21.66 -2.23 -5.39
C LEU A 346 -20.29 -1.77 -5.86
N ASP A 347 -19.26 -2.62 -5.79
CA ASP A 347 -17.94 -2.34 -6.33
C ASP A 347 -18.00 -2.11 -7.84
N GLU A 348 -18.58 -3.03 -8.60
CA GLU A 348 -18.74 -2.90 -10.05
C GLU A 348 -19.42 -1.59 -10.45
N ARG A 349 -20.46 -1.17 -9.69
CA ARG A 349 -21.16 0.07 -9.94
C ARG A 349 -20.29 1.30 -9.69
N LEU A 350 -19.55 1.33 -8.59
CA LEU A 350 -18.67 2.44 -8.26
C LEU A 350 -17.52 2.56 -9.26
N THR A 351 -16.90 1.44 -9.60
CA THR A 351 -15.83 1.36 -10.61
C THR A 351 -16.31 1.82 -11.99
N ALA A 352 -17.54 1.44 -12.41
CA ALA A 352 -18.13 1.92 -13.66
C ALA A 352 -18.32 3.44 -13.69
N LEU A 353 -18.78 4.05 -12.58
CA LEU A 353 -18.94 5.51 -12.46
C LEU A 353 -17.61 6.26 -12.49
N ARG A 354 -16.56 5.69 -11.91
CA ARG A 354 -15.19 6.20 -12.00
C ARG A 354 -14.65 6.13 -13.42
N ALA A 355 -14.95 5.04 -14.14
CA ALA A 355 -14.53 4.85 -15.53
C ALA A 355 -15.16 5.86 -16.50
N GLU A 356 -16.30 6.47 -16.15
CA GLU A 356 -16.89 7.58 -16.90
C GLU A 356 -16.09 8.89 -16.78
N GLN A 357 -15.21 9.01 -15.78
CA GLN A 357 -14.49 10.25 -15.52
C GLN A 357 -13.28 10.42 -16.46
N PRO A 358 -13.01 11.66 -16.91
CA PRO A 358 -11.83 11.92 -17.73
C PRO A 358 -10.53 11.52 -17.02
N LYS A 359 -9.56 11.01 -17.79
CA LYS A 359 -8.23 10.60 -17.32
C LYS A 359 -8.20 9.34 -16.43
N PHE A 360 -9.31 8.65 -16.23
CA PHE A 360 -9.35 7.39 -15.50
C PHE A 360 -8.44 6.33 -16.16
N LYS A 361 -7.70 5.57 -15.34
CA LYS A 361 -6.75 4.55 -15.78
C LYS A 361 -6.95 3.18 -15.12
N GLY A 362 -7.80 3.11 -14.11
CA GLY A 362 -8.09 1.90 -13.35
C GLY A 362 -8.37 2.23 -11.89
N ILE A 363 -8.59 1.22 -11.09
CA ILE A 363 -8.68 1.35 -9.63
C ILE A 363 -7.28 1.49 -9.03
N SER A 364 -7.15 2.12 -7.87
CA SER A 364 -5.87 2.30 -7.16
C SER A 364 -5.54 1.13 -6.22
N PHE A 365 -6.54 0.35 -5.84
CA PHE A 365 -6.50 -0.91 -5.09
C PHE A 365 -7.84 -1.63 -5.25
N ASP A 366 -7.90 -2.91 -4.90
CA ASP A 366 -9.14 -3.68 -4.95
C ASP A 366 -10.15 -3.13 -3.94
N THR A 367 -11.35 -2.80 -4.44
CA THR A 367 -12.37 -2.12 -3.65
C THR A 367 -12.83 -3.00 -2.48
N ILE A 368 -12.83 -2.45 -1.29
CA ILE A 368 -13.40 -3.08 -0.10
C ILE A 368 -14.86 -2.66 0.00
N VAL A 369 -15.77 -3.60 -0.16
CA VAL A 369 -17.20 -3.41 0.16
C VAL A 369 -17.56 -4.41 1.25
N GLY A 370 -17.60 -3.96 2.50
CA GLY A 370 -17.93 -4.80 3.65
C GLY A 370 -19.28 -4.45 4.25
N TYR A 371 -20.29 -5.31 4.01
CA TYR A 371 -21.61 -5.15 4.62
C TYR A 371 -21.66 -5.82 5.99
N GLU A 372 -22.10 -5.10 7.02
CA GLU A 372 -22.23 -5.58 8.41
C GLU A 372 -20.95 -6.29 8.89
N ALA A 373 -20.97 -7.59 9.16
CA ALA A 373 -19.85 -8.34 9.70
C ALA A 373 -18.62 -8.35 8.79
N HIS A 374 -18.78 -8.27 7.47
CA HIS A 374 -17.66 -8.17 6.53
C HIS A 374 -16.92 -6.83 6.66
N GLY A 375 -17.61 -5.75 7.06
CA GLY A 375 -16.98 -4.47 7.36
C GLY A 375 -15.99 -4.53 8.54
N ALA A 376 -16.04 -5.57 9.38
CA ALA A 376 -15.07 -5.80 10.45
C ALA A 376 -13.75 -6.43 9.97
N ILE A 377 -13.70 -6.92 8.73
CA ILE A 377 -12.48 -7.44 8.09
C ILE A 377 -11.81 -6.26 7.39
N VAL A 378 -10.73 -5.75 7.96
CA VAL A 378 -10.13 -4.46 7.59
C VAL A 378 -9.79 -4.36 6.09
N HIS A 379 -9.20 -5.41 5.51
CA HIS A 379 -8.89 -5.55 4.08
C HIS A 379 -9.75 -6.69 3.49
N TYR A 380 -11.08 -6.51 3.55
CA TYR A 380 -12.02 -7.46 2.96
C TYR A 380 -12.08 -7.25 1.45
N GLU A 381 -11.95 -8.34 0.71
CA GLU A 381 -12.23 -8.38 -0.73
C GLU A 381 -13.34 -9.41 -0.96
N ALA A 382 -14.43 -8.96 -1.57
CA ALA A 382 -15.55 -9.83 -1.90
C ALA A 382 -15.17 -10.72 -3.09
N THR A 383 -15.26 -12.04 -2.90
CA THR A 383 -15.11 -13.02 -3.98
C THR A 383 -16.48 -13.65 -4.30
N PRO A 384 -16.64 -14.35 -5.44
CA PRO A 384 -17.89 -15.06 -5.73
C PRO A 384 -18.35 -16.00 -4.61
N GLU A 385 -17.41 -16.54 -3.82
CA GLU A 385 -17.67 -17.45 -2.71
C GLU A 385 -18.06 -16.74 -1.42
N THR A 386 -17.63 -15.48 -1.22
CA THR A 386 -17.87 -14.71 0.00
C THR A 386 -18.92 -13.61 -0.16
N ASP A 387 -19.29 -13.29 -1.41
CA ASP A 387 -20.25 -12.25 -1.76
C ASP A 387 -21.62 -12.47 -1.10
N ILE A 388 -22.14 -11.44 -0.45
CA ILE A 388 -23.43 -11.51 0.23
C ILE A 388 -24.40 -10.44 -0.26
N PRO A 389 -25.72 -10.71 -0.21
CA PRO A 389 -26.76 -9.71 -0.50
C PRO A 389 -26.71 -8.57 0.53
N VAL A 390 -26.69 -7.33 0.04
CA VAL A 390 -26.78 -6.12 0.85
C VAL A 390 -28.25 -5.78 1.09
N GLN A 391 -28.64 -5.57 2.35
CA GLN A 391 -30.01 -5.35 2.78
C GLN A 391 -30.25 -3.89 3.20
N PRO A 392 -31.50 -3.36 3.18
CA PRO A 392 -31.81 -1.98 3.55
C PRO A 392 -31.83 -1.76 5.08
N HIS A 393 -30.79 -2.18 5.78
CA HIS A 393 -30.54 -1.96 7.20
C HIS A 393 -29.05 -2.03 7.49
N GLY A 394 -28.62 -1.55 8.65
CA GLY A 394 -27.24 -1.66 9.12
C GLY A 394 -26.28 -0.75 8.37
N LEU A 395 -24.99 -1.12 8.38
CA LEU A 395 -23.89 -0.34 7.83
C LEU A 395 -23.23 -1.09 6.66
N VAL A 396 -22.84 -0.34 5.63
CA VAL A 396 -21.87 -0.79 4.62
C VAL A 396 -20.63 0.12 4.66
N LEU A 397 -19.48 -0.50 4.80
CA LEU A 397 -18.16 0.16 4.67
C LEU A 397 -17.70 -0.01 3.23
N ILE A 398 -17.35 1.09 2.57
CA ILE A 398 -16.83 1.09 1.20
C ILE A 398 -15.53 1.89 1.19
N ASP A 399 -14.44 1.19 0.92
CA ASP A 399 -13.10 1.72 0.78
C ASP A 399 -12.62 1.48 -0.64
N SER A 400 -12.23 2.55 -1.33
CA SER A 400 -12.01 2.50 -2.78
C SER A 400 -11.20 3.67 -3.29
N GLY A 401 -10.57 3.48 -4.43
CA GLY A 401 -9.83 4.55 -5.06
C GLY A 401 -9.64 4.34 -6.56
N ALA A 402 -9.10 5.34 -7.22
CA ALA A 402 -8.84 5.33 -8.65
C ALA A 402 -7.48 5.91 -9.00
N GLN A 403 -6.91 5.40 -10.09
CA GLN A 403 -5.77 5.97 -10.79
C GLN A 403 -6.28 6.91 -11.88
N TYR A 404 -5.90 8.18 -11.78
CA TYR A 404 -6.05 9.18 -12.84
C TYR A 404 -4.68 9.61 -13.34
N LEU A 405 -4.56 10.05 -14.59
CA LEU A 405 -3.27 10.50 -15.14
C LEU A 405 -2.58 11.59 -14.30
N ASP A 406 -3.33 12.36 -13.54
CA ASP A 406 -2.86 13.49 -12.74
C ASP A 406 -2.99 13.29 -11.23
N GLY A 407 -3.31 12.09 -10.75
CA GLY A 407 -3.36 11.78 -9.32
C GLY A 407 -3.96 10.42 -9.02
N THR A 408 -3.77 9.97 -7.80
CA THR A 408 -4.34 8.74 -7.25
C THR A 408 -5.33 9.12 -6.15
N THR A 409 -6.48 8.45 -6.08
CA THR A 409 -7.47 8.69 -5.01
C THR A 409 -7.57 7.50 -4.08
N ASP A 410 -7.95 7.80 -2.85
CA ASP A 410 -8.16 6.88 -1.75
C ASP A 410 -9.22 7.46 -0.82
N ILE A 411 -10.30 6.72 -0.57
CA ILE A 411 -11.44 7.18 0.21
C ILE A 411 -12.19 6.02 0.84
N THR A 412 -12.48 6.14 2.14
CA THR A 412 -13.48 5.26 2.78
C THR A 412 -14.70 6.05 3.22
N ARG A 413 -15.88 5.49 2.97
CA ARG A 413 -17.15 5.92 3.55
C ARG A 413 -17.88 4.72 4.17
N THR A 414 -18.34 4.91 5.40
CA THR A 414 -19.30 3.99 6.03
C THR A 414 -20.69 4.63 5.95
N ILE A 415 -21.66 3.90 5.39
CA ILE A 415 -22.98 4.42 5.03
C ILE A 415 -24.06 3.63 5.78
N ALA A 416 -25.02 4.33 6.38
CA ALA A 416 -26.22 3.72 6.94
C ALA A 416 -27.21 3.37 5.82
N LEU A 417 -27.56 2.11 5.69
CA LEU A 417 -28.55 1.64 4.71
C LEU A 417 -29.99 1.63 5.24
N GLY A 418 -30.17 1.84 6.53
CA GLY A 418 -31.49 1.88 7.16
C GLY A 418 -31.38 2.02 8.68
N GLU A 419 -32.16 1.23 9.41
CA GLU A 419 -32.14 1.23 10.87
C GLU A 419 -30.78 0.79 11.45
N LEU A 420 -30.32 1.51 12.46
CA LEU A 420 -29.05 1.27 13.13
C LEU A 420 -29.25 1.02 14.62
N SER A 421 -28.44 0.13 15.19
CA SER A 421 -28.32 -0.02 16.63
C SER A 421 -27.66 1.20 17.30
N GLU A 422 -27.87 1.35 18.60
CA GLU A 422 -27.18 2.38 19.40
C GLU A 422 -25.65 2.18 19.38
N GLU A 423 -25.18 0.93 19.40
CA GLU A 423 -23.75 0.59 19.29
C GLU A 423 -23.16 1.07 17.95
N GLN A 424 -23.84 0.81 16.80
CA GLN A 424 -23.40 1.26 15.48
C GLN A 424 -23.27 2.78 15.43
N ARG A 425 -24.29 3.52 15.91
CA ARG A 425 -24.27 4.99 15.94
C ARG A 425 -23.15 5.54 16.80
N ARG A 426 -22.95 4.96 18.01
CA ARG A 426 -21.89 5.38 18.92
C ARG A 426 -20.51 5.16 18.32
N VAL A 427 -20.25 3.98 17.79
CA VAL A 427 -18.97 3.61 17.16
C VAL A 427 -18.69 4.50 15.95
N TYR A 428 -19.67 4.72 15.07
CA TYR A 428 -19.55 5.63 13.94
C TYR A 428 -19.14 7.04 14.38
N THR A 429 -19.80 7.57 15.40
CA THR A 429 -19.53 8.92 15.90
C THR A 429 -18.13 9.02 16.52
N LEU A 430 -17.65 7.98 17.22
CA LEU A 430 -16.28 7.95 17.76
C LEU A 430 -15.22 7.98 16.66
N VAL A 431 -15.42 7.21 15.57
CA VAL A 431 -14.52 7.22 14.41
C VAL A 431 -14.53 8.59 13.75
N LEU A 432 -15.70 9.20 13.53
CA LEU A 432 -15.82 10.54 12.98
C LEU A 432 -15.09 11.58 13.85
N LYS A 433 -15.22 11.51 15.19
CA LYS A 433 -14.49 12.41 16.11
C LYS A 433 -12.97 12.26 15.93
N GLY A 434 -12.47 11.03 15.84
CA GLY A 434 -11.05 10.76 15.60
C GLY A 434 -10.57 11.37 14.28
N HIS A 435 -11.33 11.15 13.22
CA HIS A 435 -11.08 11.73 11.90
C HIS A 435 -11.00 13.26 11.95
N ILE A 436 -11.98 13.92 12.58
CA ILE A 436 -12.02 15.38 12.71
C ILE A 436 -10.86 15.91 13.54
N GLN A 437 -10.50 15.25 14.65
CA GLN A 437 -9.41 15.70 15.52
C GLN A 437 -8.07 15.72 14.79
N LEU A 438 -7.79 14.74 13.96
CA LEU A 438 -6.57 14.69 13.16
C LEU A 438 -6.61 15.72 12.02
N ASP A 439 -7.72 15.82 11.26
CA ASP A 439 -7.86 16.77 10.14
C ASP A 439 -7.64 18.22 10.58
N ARG A 440 -8.12 18.61 11.77
CA ARG A 440 -7.98 19.95 12.36
C ARG A 440 -6.61 20.23 12.94
N CYS A 441 -5.73 19.23 13.00
CA CYS A 441 -4.44 19.36 13.66
C CYS A 441 -3.56 20.43 13.01
N ARG A 442 -2.90 21.21 13.85
CA ARG A 442 -1.74 22.03 13.47
C ARG A 442 -0.53 21.49 14.22
N PHE A 443 0.57 21.37 13.53
CA PHE A 443 1.77 20.77 14.11
C PHE A 443 3.03 21.51 13.64
N PRO A 444 4.10 21.53 14.45
CA PRO A 444 5.34 22.20 14.06
C PRO A 444 6.02 21.48 12.89
N ALA A 445 6.65 22.22 12.01
CA ALA A 445 7.49 21.66 10.96
C ALA A 445 8.58 20.77 11.58
N GLY A 446 8.83 19.60 10.97
CA GLY A 446 9.74 18.58 11.50
C GLY A 446 9.06 17.52 12.38
N ALA A 447 7.78 17.69 12.74
CA ALA A 447 7.04 16.62 13.39
C ALA A 447 6.84 15.43 12.45
N CYS A 448 6.90 14.20 12.99
CA CYS A 448 6.55 12.99 12.25
C CYS A 448 5.12 12.52 12.59
N GLY A 449 4.55 11.69 11.73
CA GLY A 449 3.18 11.22 11.90
C GLY A 449 2.92 10.46 13.20
N SER A 450 3.92 9.76 13.74
CA SER A 450 3.79 9.05 15.04
C SER A 450 3.51 10.00 16.22
N GLN A 451 3.88 11.28 16.10
CA GLN A 451 3.62 12.28 17.15
C GLN A 451 2.17 12.78 17.15
N ILE A 452 1.45 12.64 16.04
CA ILE A 452 0.08 13.15 15.89
C ILE A 452 -0.98 12.02 15.76
N ASP A 453 -0.58 10.77 15.58
CA ASP A 453 -1.47 9.60 15.47
C ASP A 453 -2.47 9.49 16.63
N ALA A 454 -2.02 9.77 17.86
CA ALA A 454 -2.86 9.72 19.05
C ALA A 454 -4.08 10.67 19.00
N LEU A 455 -4.05 11.72 18.18
CA LEU A 455 -5.18 12.64 18.03
C LEU A 455 -6.39 11.93 17.43
N ALA A 456 -6.16 11.08 16.43
CA ALA A 456 -7.23 10.27 15.83
C ALA A 456 -7.74 9.20 16.79
N ARG A 457 -6.86 8.61 17.61
CA ARG A 457 -7.21 7.50 18.52
C ARG A 457 -7.86 7.95 19.82
N ALA A 458 -7.55 9.14 20.30
CA ALA A 458 -7.95 9.61 21.63
C ALA A 458 -9.46 9.54 21.91
N PRO A 459 -10.38 9.87 20.99
CA PRO A 459 -11.82 9.69 21.21
C PRO A 459 -12.21 8.24 21.46
N MET A 460 -11.60 7.30 20.72
CA MET A 460 -11.85 5.87 20.80
C MET A 460 -11.26 5.26 22.06
N TRP A 461 -10.01 5.61 22.42
CA TRP A 461 -9.36 5.12 23.64
C TRP A 461 -10.11 5.48 24.92
N ARG A 462 -10.78 6.62 24.97
CA ARG A 462 -11.61 7.02 26.12
C ARG A 462 -12.77 6.06 26.37
N GLU A 463 -13.20 5.35 25.35
CA GLU A 463 -14.29 4.38 25.38
C GLU A 463 -13.78 2.92 25.33
N GLY A 464 -12.45 2.72 25.40
CA GLY A 464 -11.83 1.39 25.39
C GLY A 464 -11.70 0.74 24.02
N TYR A 465 -11.94 1.49 22.91
CA TYR A 465 -11.73 1.00 21.54
C TYR A 465 -10.35 1.34 21.01
N ASN A 466 -9.82 0.50 20.13
CA ASN A 466 -8.57 0.72 19.42
C ASN A 466 -8.61 0.05 18.05
N TYR A 467 -7.73 0.47 17.13
CA TYR A 467 -7.47 -0.20 15.86
C TYR A 467 -5.96 -0.40 15.69
N MET A 468 -5.58 -1.47 14.96
CA MET A 468 -4.21 -1.95 14.89
C MET A 468 -3.49 -1.62 13.58
N HIS A 469 -4.18 -0.97 12.63
CA HIS A 469 -3.55 -0.45 11.39
C HIS A 469 -3.04 0.99 11.57
N GLY A 470 -2.33 1.52 10.60
CA GLY A 470 -1.93 2.92 10.57
C GLY A 470 -3.14 3.86 10.43
N THR A 471 -3.04 5.06 10.97
CA THR A 471 -4.07 6.10 10.79
C THR A 471 -3.99 6.78 9.42
N GLY A 472 -2.84 6.66 8.75
CA GLY A 472 -2.66 7.21 7.42
C GLY A 472 -1.28 6.93 6.82
N HIS A 473 -1.21 7.02 5.50
CA HIS A 473 -0.03 6.78 4.67
C HIS A 473 0.05 7.83 3.56
N GLY A 474 1.22 8.00 2.96
CA GLY A 474 1.37 8.81 1.76
C GLY A 474 0.63 8.20 0.56
N VAL A 475 0.30 9.03 -0.42
CA VAL A 475 -0.34 8.62 -1.68
C VAL A 475 0.50 9.10 -2.86
N GLY A 476 0.82 8.20 -3.79
CA GLY A 476 1.60 8.51 -4.99
C GLY A 476 0.80 9.30 -6.03
N SER A 477 1.48 10.09 -6.88
CA SER A 477 0.84 10.83 -7.98
C SER A 477 0.80 9.96 -9.23
N TYR A 478 -0.34 9.32 -9.51
CA TYR A 478 -0.48 8.27 -10.52
C TYR A 478 0.63 7.22 -10.34
N LEU A 479 0.73 6.74 -9.10
CA LEU A 479 1.66 5.72 -8.63
C LEU A 479 0.97 4.88 -7.54
N ASN A 480 1.75 4.19 -6.70
CA ASN A 480 1.22 3.35 -5.63
C ASN A 480 0.30 4.16 -4.69
N VAL A 481 -0.85 3.60 -4.33
CA VAL A 481 -1.75 4.20 -3.35
C VAL A 481 -1.08 4.34 -2.00
N HIS A 482 -0.30 3.34 -1.57
CA HIS A 482 0.56 3.41 -0.40
C HIS A 482 1.94 3.93 -0.78
N GLU A 483 2.29 5.10 -0.28
CA GLU A 483 3.58 5.75 -0.55
C GLU A 483 4.30 6.11 0.76
N GLY A 484 5.56 5.75 0.86
CA GLY A 484 6.45 6.22 1.93
C GLY A 484 7.23 7.49 1.56
N PRO A 485 8.12 7.95 2.46
CA PRO A 485 8.52 7.33 3.73
C PRO A 485 7.64 7.71 4.94
N HIS A 486 6.79 8.73 4.83
CA HIS A 486 5.96 9.27 5.92
C HIS A 486 4.68 8.45 6.10
N GLN A 487 4.27 8.31 7.36
CA GLN A 487 3.04 7.63 7.76
C GLN A 487 2.53 8.25 9.07
N ILE A 488 1.22 8.21 9.30
CA ILE A 488 0.60 8.52 10.59
C ILE A 488 0.23 7.19 11.24
N ARG A 489 0.96 6.79 12.29
CA ARG A 489 0.79 5.49 12.95
C ARG A 489 1.41 5.47 14.35
N MET A 490 1.01 4.49 15.17
CA MET A 490 1.51 4.36 16.55
C MET A 490 3.01 4.07 16.61
N GLU A 491 3.50 3.21 15.71
CA GLU A 491 4.90 2.83 15.70
C GLU A 491 5.78 4.00 15.26
N TRP A 492 6.91 4.15 15.93
CA TRP A 492 7.84 5.22 15.65
C TRP A 492 8.38 5.13 14.22
N ARG A 493 8.09 6.16 13.43
CA ARG A 493 8.60 6.39 12.08
C ARG A 493 9.18 7.80 12.01
N PRO A 494 10.51 7.96 11.92
CA PRO A 494 11.16 9.28 12.06
C PRO A 494 11.04 10.18 10.83
N ALA A 495 10.37 9.76 9.76
CA ALA A 495 10.18 10.57 8.57
C ALA A 495 9.31 11.80 8.89
N PRO A 496 9.85 13.04 8.76
CA PRO A 496 9.11 14.25 9.06
C PRO A 496 8.03 14.51 8.02
N LEU A 497 6.89 14.98 8.48
CA LEU A 497 5.81 15.49 7.63
C LEU A 497 6.23 16.85 7.06
N GLN A 498 6.10 17.03 5.73
CA GLN A 498 6.53 18.22 5.02
C GLN A 498 5.40 18.80 4.17
N ALA A 499 5.39 20.12 3.99
CA ALA A 499 4.47 20.77 3.05
C ALA A 499 4.66 20.21 1.64
N GLY A 500 3.56 19.90 0.97
CA GLY A 500 3.54 19.22 -0.34
C GLY A 500 3.37 17.69 -0.27
N MET A 501 3.48 17.07 0.90
CA MET A 501 3.16 15.65 1.06
C MET A 501 1.65 15.42 1.10
N THR A 502 1.18 14.35 0.46
CA THR A 502 -0.18 13.81 0.62
C THR A 502 -0.16 12.76 1.71
N VAL A 503 -1.25 12.64 2.47
CA VAL A 503 -1.41 11.60 3.49
C VAL A 503 -2.88 11.27 3.69
N THR A 504 -3.22 10.01 3.95
CA THR A 504 -4.58 9.62 4.32
C THR A 504 -4.86 9.89 5.80
N ASN A 505 -6.14 9.96 6.16
CA ASN A 505 -6.64 10.06 7.52
C ASN A 505 -7.83 9.10 7.64
N GLU A 506 -7.57 7.88 8.12
CA GLU A 506 -8.46 6.71 8.00
C GLU A 506 -8.65 5.95 9.33
N PRO A 507 -8.98 6.61 10.44
CA PRO A 507 -9.28 5.90 11.67
C PRO A 507 -10.47 4.96 11.51
N GLY A 508 -10.47 3.83 12.25
CA GLY A 508 -11.55 2.86 12.20
C GLY A 508 -11.80 2.14 13.53
N ILE A 509 -12.93 1.46 13.64
CA ILE A 509 -13.25 0.50 14.70
C ILE A 509 -13.90 -0.72 14.03
N TYR A 510 -13.43 -1.92 14.39
CA TYR A 510 -13.83 -3.18 13.78
C TYR A 510 -14.27 -4.15 14.86
N LEU A 511 -15.55 -4.52 14.85
CA LEU A 511 -16.15 -5.44 15.82
C LEU A 511 -16.43 -6.77 15.14
N GLU A 512 -15.54 -7.72 15.31
CA GLU A 512 -15.58 -9.03 14.68
C GLU A 512 -16.96 -9.69 14.82
N GLY A 513 -17.50 -10.19 13.71
CA GLY A 513 -18.82 -10.82 13.63
C GLY A 513 -20.00 -9.86 13.76
N LYS A 514 -19.76 -8.54 13.87
CA LYS A 514 -20.80 -7.51 13.96
C LYS A 514 -20.74 -6.53 12.80
N PHE A 515 -19.81 -5.58 12.82
CA PHE A 515 -19.65 -4.53 11.79
C PHE A 515 -18.30 -3.83 11.94
N GLY A 516 -17.92 -3.08 10.90
CA GLY A 516 -16.78 -2.17 10.92
C GLY A 516 -17.18 -0.75 10.52
N VAL A 517 -16.41 0.23 10.99
CA VAL A 517 -16.52 1.62 10.59
C VAL A 517 -15.13 2.16 10.30
N ARG A 518 -14.93 2.74 9.11
CA ARG A 518 -13.79 3.56 8.72
C ARG A 518 -14.31 4.81 8.02
N ILE A 519 -13.72 5.96 8.31
CA ILE A 519 -13.99 7.23 7.63
C ILE A 519 -12.65 7.77 7.21
N GLU A 520 -12.49 7.99 5.91
CA GLU A 520 -11.21 8.37 5.33
C GLU A 520 -11.30 9.53 4.36
N ASN A 521 -10.31 10.40 4.44
CA ASN A 521 -10.01 11.41 3.44
C ASN A 521 -8.50 11.42 3.15
N THR A 522 -8.14 11.70 1.90
CA THR A 522 -6.79 12.09 1.51
C THR A 522 -6.59 13.57 1.81
N LEU A 523 -5.47 13.90 2.45
CA LEU A 523 -5.08 15.23 2.88
C LEU A 523 -3.80 15.67 2.17
N LEU A 524 -3.63 16.97 1.96
CA LEU A 524 -2.38 17.61 1.55
C LEU A 524 -1.83 18.40 2.71
N ILE A 525 -0.55 18.22 3.03
CA ILE A 525 0.13 19.01 4.05
C ILE A 525 0.52 20.35 3.44
N VAL A 526 0.09 21.44 4.09
CA VAL A 526 0.32 22.81 3.66
C VAL A 526 0.86 23.67 4.79
N PRO A 527 1.59 24.78 4.50
CA PRO A 527 1.97 25.75 5.51
C PRO A 527 0.75 26.31 6.25
N ALA A 528 0.85 26.48 7.55
CA ALA A 528 -0.16 27.16 8.37
C ALA A 528 0.28 28.58 8.71
N GLU A 529 1.20 28.73 9.64
CA GLU A 529 1.69 30.02 10.13
C GLU A 529 3.14 29.91 10.61
N SER A 530 3.86 31.04 10.60
CA SER A 530 5.17 31.17 11.25
C SER A 530 5.01 31.97 12.53
N THR A 531 5.55 31.48 13.62
CA THR A 531 5.46 32.07 14.95
C THR A 531 6.84 32.26 15.59
N ALA A 532 6.93 32.83 16.77
CA ALA A 532 8.16 32.86 17.54
C ALA A 532 8.69 31.48 17.93
N PHE A 533 7.88 30.42 17.79
CA PHE A 533 8.22 29.04 18.08
C PHE A 533 8.57 28.24 16.81
N GLY A 534 8.60 28.86 15.64
CA GLY A 534 8.91 28.23 14.35
C GLY A 534 7.72 28.17 13.40
N ASP A 535 7.91 27.43 12.30
CA ASP A 535 6.90 27.22 11.27
C ASP A 535 5.95 26.10 11.67
N PHE A 536 4.66 26.31 11.39
CA PHE A 536 3.61 25.32 11.61
C PHE A 536 3.00 24.87 10.28
N LEU A 537 2.58 23.61 10.26
CA LEU A 537 1.88 22.96 9.15
C LEU A 537 0.45 22.62 9.57
N LYS A 538 -0.40 22.38 8.56
CA LYS A 538 -1.78 21.93 8.71
C LYS A 538 -2.17 21.07 7.52
N PHE A 539 -3.35 20.49 7.56
CA PHE A 539 -3.93 19.74 6.48
C PHE A 539 -4.91 20.57 5.63
N GLU A 540 -4.85 20.38 4.32
CA GLU A 540 -5.89 20.70 3.36
C GLU A 540 -6.55 19.38 2.97
N THR A 541 -7.83 19.19 3.30
CA THR A 541 -8.57 17.99 2.91
C THR A 541 -8.79 17.99 1.40
N LEU A 542 -8.27 17.01 0.67
CA LEU A 542 -8.42 16.92 -0.79
C LEU A 542 -9.70 16.19 -1.19
N THR A 543 -10.09 15.16 -0.46
CA THR A 543 -11.26 14.35 -0.74
C THR A 543 -12.54 15.17 -0.72
N LEU A 544 -13.35 15.03 -1.76
CA LEU A 544 -14.63 15.73 -1.94
C LEU A 544 -15.77 14.71 -2.03
N ALA A 545 -16.26 14.26 -0.87
CA ALA A 545 -17.45 13.39 -0.78
C ALA A 545 -18.14 13.62 0.56
N PRO A 546 -19.49 13.66 0.64
CA PRO A 546 -20.15 13.86 1.91
C PRO A 546 -19.89 12.69 2.88
N ILE A 547 -19.84 13.01 4.16
CA ILE A 547 -19.82 12.05 5.26
C ILE A 547 -21.27 11.83 5.66
N ASP A 548 -21.72 10.56 5.79
CA ASP A 548 -23.11 10.26 6.13
C ASP A 548 -23.44 10.77 7.54
N THR A 549 -24.46 11.63 7.64
CA THR A 549 -24.88 12.21 8.91
C THR A 549 -25.93 11.38 9.64
N ALA A 550 -26.55 10.41 8.98
CA ALA A 550 -27.61 9.58 9.56
C ALA A 550 -27.15 8.76 10.78
N PRO A 551 -25.90 8.22 10.82
CA PRO A 551 -25.42 7.47 11.99
C PRO A 551 -25.02 8.37 13.17
N ILE A 552 -24.89 9.69 13.01
CA ILE A 552 -24.27 10.56 14.01
C ILE A 552 -25.14 10.69 15.26
N VAL A 553 -24.52 10.54 16.43
CA VAL A 553 -25.09 10.93 17.75
C VAL A 553 -24.65 12.37 18.02
N LEU A 554 -25.53 13.32 17.76
CA LEU A 554 -25.20 14.76 17.78
C LEU A 554 -24.66 15.23 19.12
N GLU A 555 -25.14 14.68 20.21
CA GLU A 555 -24.75 15.01 21.58
C GLU A 555 -23.28 14.66 21.89
N MET A 556 -22.71 13.73 21.11
CA MET A 556 -21.30 13.35 21.26
C MET A 556 -20.35 14.32 20.55
N LEU A 557 -20.83 15.13 19.61
CA LEU A 557 -20.00 16.10 18.89
C LEU A 557 -19.92 17.43 19.65
N SER A 558 -18.72 17.97 19.77
CA SER A 558 -18.52 19.35 20.22
C SER A 558 -19.00 20.37 19.18
N THR A 559 -19.12 21.63 19.59
CA THR A 559 -19.48 22.71 18.66
C THR A 559 -18.48 22.81 17.51
N GLU A 560 -17.17 22.74 17.83
CA GLU A 560 -16.11 22.84 16.80
C GLU A 560 -16.11 21.65 15.86
N GLU A 561 -16.46 20.44 16.33
CA GLU A 561 -16.57 19.26 15.47
C GLU A 561 -17.76 19.37 14.51
N ARG A 562 -18.89 19.91 14.97
CA ARG A 562 -20.05 20.20 14.10
C ARG A 562 -19.72 21.30 13.08
N GLU A 563 -19.07 22.38 13.50
CA GLU A 563 -18.63 23.44 12.60
C GLU A 563 -17.65 22.91 11.53
N TRP A 564 -16.71 22.05 11.90
CA TRP A 564 -15.82 21.42 10.93
C TRP A 564 -16.61 20.63 9.89
N LEU A 565 -17.54 19.77 10.31
CA LEU A 565 -18.33 18.94 9.40
C LEU A 565 -19.21 19.81 8.49
N ASN A 566 -19.87 20.81 9.02
CA ASN A 566 -20.69 21.76 8.25
C ASN A 566 -19.86 22.51 7.21
N ASN A 567 -18.66 22.97 7.56
CA ASN A 567 -17.74 23.64 6.64
C ASN A 567 -17.21 22.68 5.57
N TYR A 568 -16.88 21.45 5.95
CA TYR A 568 -16.48 20.40 5.00
C TYR A 568 -17.61 20.10 4.01
N HIS A 569 -18.84 19.89 4.47
CA HIS A 569 -20.00 19.64 3.62
C HIS A 569 -20.33 20.84 2.71
N HIS A 570 -20.21 22.06 3.22
CA HIS A 570 -20.38 23.27 2.39
C HIS A 570 -19.38 23.29 1.24
N ARG A 571 -18.09 23.03 1.52
CA ARG A 571 -17.06 22.95 0.48
C ARG A 571 -17.31 21.82 -0.51
N VAL A 572 -17.73 20.64 -0.07
CA VAL A 572 -18.10 19.52 -0.93
C VAL A 572 -19.22 19.92 -1.89
N TYR A 573 -20.27 20.57 -1.36
CA TYR A 573 -21.38 21.04 -2.20
C TYR A 573 -20.95 22.08 -3.22
N GLU A 574 -20.25 23.12 -2.82
CA GLU A 574 -19.78 24.18 -3.72
C GLU A 574 -18.86 23.64 -4.82
N SER A 575 -18.01 22.66 -4.49
CA SER A 575 -17.06 22.08 -5.43
C SER A 575 -17.73 21.15 -6.46
N LEU A 576 -18.70 20.32 -6.02
CA LEU A 576 -19.24 19.25 -6.86
C LEU A 576 -20.58 19.62 -7.54
N SER A 577 -21.38 20.50 -6.96
CA SER A 577 -22.70 20.86 -7.51
C SER A 577 -22.69 21.41 -8.93
N PRO A 578 -21.61 22.06 -9.44
CA PRO A 578 -21.54 22.48 -10.86
C PRO A 578 -21.42 21.33 -11.86
N TYR A 579 -21.02 20.15 -11.41
CA TYR A 579 -20.77 18.95 -12.26
C TYR A 579 -21.90 17.91 -12.15
N LEU A 580 -22.94 18.22 -11.39
CA LEU A 580 -24.08 17.32 -11.13
C LEU A 580 -25.39 17.96 -11.58
N GLU A 581 -26.32 17.14 -12.01
CA GLU A 581 -27.64 17.57 -12.48
C GLU A 581 -28.77 16.76 -11.82
N GLY A 582 -29.98 17.27 -11.93
CA GLY A 582 -31.22 16.55 -11.54
C GLY A 582 -31.16 15.99 -10.12
N ASN A 583 -31.47 14.69 -10.02
CA ASN A 583 -31.57 13.98 -8.74
C ASN A 583 -30.24 13.90 -7.96
N GLU A 584 -29.12 13.80 -8.65
CA GLU A 584 -27.80 13.69 -8.02
C GLU A 584 -27.41 15.00 -7.31
N LYS A 585 -27.67 16.14 -7.97
CA LYS A 585 -27.44 17.46 -7.38
C LYS A 585 -28.34 17.72 -6.18
N GLU A 586 -29.62 17.36 -6.28
CA GLU A 586 -30.58 17.52 -5.17
C GLU A 586 -30.24 16.57 -4.01
N TRP A 587 -29.79 15.34 -4.31
CA TRP A 587 -29.28 14.42 -3.29
C TRP A 587 -28.07 15.02 -2.56
N LEU A 588 -27.07 15.53 -3.31
CA LEU A 588 -25.88 16.16 -2.72
C LEU A 588 -26.28 17.34 -1.83
N ARG A 589 -27.22 18.19 -2.28
CA ARG A 589 -27.72 19.31 -1.49
C ARG A 589 -28.27 18.86 -0.14
N LYS A 590 -29.02 17.74 -0.12
CA LYS A 590 -29.60 17.18 1.11
C LYS A 590 -28.53 16.55 2.00
N ALA A 591 -27.61 15.80 1.40
CA ALA A 591 -26.53 15.10 2.11
C ALA A 591 -25.51 16.06 2.76
N THR A 592 -25.48 17.32 2.34
CA THR A 592 -24.57 18.35 2.83
C THR A 592 -25.25 19.45 3.65
N LEU A 593 -26.50 19.23 4.08
CA LEU A 593 -27.18 20.17 4.99
C LEU A 593 -26.45 20.24 6.34
N PRO A 594 -26.37 21.43 6.96
CA PRO A 594 -25.83 21.58 8.30
C PRO A 594 -26.55 20.69 9.33
N ILE A 595 -25.79 20.20 10.32
CA ILE A 595 -26.29 19.39 11.44
C ILE A 595 -26.34 20.21 12.74
#